data_e449311c3031db9bc754b56af5c661e0
#
_entry.id   e449311c3031db9bc754b56af5c661e0
#
_cell.length_a   1.000
_cell.length_b   1.000
_cell.length_c   1.000
_cell.angle_alpha   90.00
_cell.angle_beta   90.00
_cell.angle_gamma   90.00
#
_symmetry.space_group_name_H-M   'P 1'
#
loop_
_entity.id
_entity.type
_entity.pdbx_description
1 polymer ?
#
loop_
_entity_poly.entity_id
_entity_poly.type
_entity_poly.pdbx_seq_one_letter_code
_entity_poly.pdbx_strand_id
1 'polypeptide(L)'
;MSSPVILYDYDFSPFSQKMRYLLHLSGVEFQRVDQPVVLPRPDLQVLGITYRRIPVLAMGKDVFCDTSAMVDVVQRRFQKVRAGRADKAFEAFAARFFENVIPAVPAKFSNPSFRRDRETIFPVLGRPDLESLRPSAVGGVVSMLGVIENEFLGGGGQYLGGDEPSMADVYVAPLVRWALQTIGLGDEAGMTKEDFPRVHSWVSRLPVVQPEAISALEAEVLILEAEYSEEKADVPQADPLGIAAGEEVSVESADAAPGCHPQVGRLAGLTRDETVVELENGIRLHFPRAGYIVRRRE
;
A
#
# COMPACT_ATOMS: atom_id res chain seq x y z
N MET A 1 25.90 4.39 -10.54
CA MET A 1 25.43 3.55 -9.41
C MET A 1 23.91 3.47 -9.54
N SER A 2 23.30 2.35 -9.20
CA SER A 2 21.83 2.27 -9.17
C SER A 2 21.29 3.18 -8.07
N SER A 3 20.16 3.85 -8.31
CA SER A 3 19.50 4.67 -7.28
C SER A 3 19.14 3.78 -6.07
N PRO A 4 19.31 4.27 -4.83
CA PRO A 4 18.91 3.52 -3.65
C PRO A 4 17.41 3.24 -3.66
N VAL A 5 17.03 2.04 -3.24
CA VAL A 5 15.62 1.66 -3.05
C VAL A 5 15.38 1.44 -1.56
N ILE A 6 14.56 2.29 -0.95
CA ILE A 6 14.34 2.32 0.50
C ILE A 6 12.84 2.28 0.79
N LEU A 7 12.43 1.31 1.62
CA LEU A 7 11.04 1.12 2.03
C LEU A 7 10.86 1.56 3.49
N TYR A 8 10.08 2.62 3.71
CA TYR A 8 9.61 3.02 5.04
C TYR A 8 8.38 2.20 5.39
N ASP A 9 8.50 1.31 6.34
CA ASP A 9 7.44 0.35 6.62
C ASP A 9 7.44 -0.15 8.08
N TYR A 10 6.50 -1.01 8.45
CA TYR A 10 6.51 -1.80 9.68
C TYR A 10 5.95 -3.21 9.45
N ASP A 11 6.41 -4.18 10.23
CA ASP A 11 6.17 -5.61 9.98
C ASP A 11 4.69 -6.02 10.02
N PHE A 12 3.89 -5.38 10.88
CA PHE A 12 2.46 -5.69 11.01
C PHE A 12 1.62 -5.20 9.82
N SER A 13 2.14 -4.34 8.93
CA SER A 13 1.39 -3.79 7.82
C SER A 13 1.20 -4.80 6.67
N PRO A 14 -0.04 -5.13 6.27
CA PRO A 14 -0.27 -6.00 5.11
C PRO A 14 0.20 -5.37 3.80
N PHE A 15 0.11 -4.05 3.68
CA PHE A 15 0.59 -3.33 2.51
C PHE A 15 2.11 -3.25 2.44
N SER A 16 2.81 -3.21 3.58
CA SER A 16 4.26 -3.39 3.64
C SER A 16 4.66 -4.78 3.15
N GLN A 17 3.97 -5.82 3.61
CA GLN A 17 4.20 -7.18 3.15
C GLN A 17 3.95 -7.33 1.63
N LYS A 18 2.92 -6.65 1.10
CA LYS A 18 2.65 -6.57 -0.35
C LYS A 18 3.85 -6.00 -1.10
N MET A 19 4.41 -4.88 -0.64
CA MET A 19 5.53 -4.25 -1.33
C MET A 19 6.83 -5.05 -1.19
N ARG A 20 7.12 -5.60 -0.02
CA ARG A 20 8.26 -6.51 0.16
C ARG A 20 8.16 -7.73 -0.77
N TYR A 21 6.97 -8.31 -0.90
CA TYR A 21 6.74 -9.45 -1.80
C TYR A 21 6.97 -9.06 -3.26
N LEU A 22 6.44 -7.93 -3.71
CA LEU A 22 6.64 -7.44 -5.07
C LEU A 22 8.13 -7.17 -5.36
N LEU A 23 8.83 -6.45 -4.49
CA LEU A 23 10.25 -6.13 -4.66
C LEU A 23 11.10 -7.42 -4.72
N HIS A 24 10.80 -8.39 -3.86
CA HIS A 24 11.45 -9.69 -3.87
C HIS A 24 11.23 -10.44 -5.21
N LEU A 25 9.99 -10.56 -5.67
CA LEU A 25 9.68 -11.21 -6.94
C LEU A 25 10.30 -10.48 -8.14
N SER A 26 10.48 -9.17 -8.01
CA SER A 26 11.12 -8.34 -9.04
C SER A 26 12.65 -8.43 -9.01
N GLY A 27 13.24 -9.14 -8.04
CA GLY A 27 14.69 -9.25 -7.87
C GLY A 27 15.34 -7.92 -7.50
N VAL A 28 14.61 -7.03 -6.84
CA VAL A 28 15.09 -5.70 -6.42
C VAL A 28 15.71 -5.81 -5.04
N GLU A 29 16.99 -5.43 -4.94
CA GLU A 29 17.63 -5.22 -3.65
C GLU A 29 17.14 -3.90 -3.05
N PHE A 30 16.70 -3.94 -1.79
CA PHE A 30 16.18 -2.77 -1.09
C PHE A 30 16.48 -2.83 0.39
N GLN A 31 16.53 -1.66 1.00
CA GLN A 31 16.72 -1.47 2.43
C GLN A 31 15.41 -0.98 3.06
N ARG A 32 15.29 -1.06 4.38
CA ARG A 32 14.09 -0.59 5.08
C ARG A 32 14.44 0.36 6.21
N VAL A 33 13.51 1.27 6.49
CA VAL A 33 13.48 2.08 7.72
C VAL A 33 12.22 1.70 8.50
N ASP A 34 12.41 1.12 9.68
CA ASP A 34 11.28 0.70 10.53
C ASP A 34 10.50 1.91 11.05
N GLN A 35 9.19 1.85 10.94
CA GLN A 35 8.31 2.96 11.27
C GLN A 35 7.39 2.64 12.45
N PRO A 36 7.08 3.63 13.31
CA PRO A 36 6.04 3.45 14.32
C PRO A 36 4.71 3.04 13.71
N VAL A 37 4.04 2.06 14.34
CA VAL A 37 2.69 1.61 13.93
C VAL A 37 1.68 2.74 14.03
N VAL A 38 1.76 3.57 15.06
CA VAL A 38 0.93 4.77 15.26
C VAL A 38 1.75 6.05 15.05
N LEU A 39 1.08 7.15 14.70
CA LEU A 39 1.74 8.46 14.58
C LEU A 39 2.27 8.94 15.94
N PRO A 40 3.33 9.80 15.95
CA PRO A 40 4.01 10.42 14.80
C PRO A 40 5.06 9.53 14.12
N ARG A 41 5.49 9.92 12.91
CA ARG A 41 6.61 9.31 12.17
C ARG A 41 7.68 10.36 11.87
N PRO A 42 8.56 10.63 12.83
CA PRO A 42 9.56 11.67 12.69
C PRO A 42 10.50 11.44 11.50
N ASP A 43 10.81 10.19 11.19
CA ASP A 43 11.70 9.81 10.09
C ASP A 43 11.20 10.18 8.69
N LEU A 44 9.89 10.26 8.51
CA LEU A 44 9.27 10.80 7.29
C LEU A 44 9.12 12.32 7.36
N GLN A 45 8.87 12.86 8.55
CA GLN A 45 8.67 14.29 8.73
C GLN A 45 9.94 15.10 8.44
N VAL A 46 11.14 14.58 8.75
CA VAL A 46 12.42 15.26 8.42
C VAL A 46 12.62 15.37 6.90
N LEU A 47 12.03 14.46 6.12
CA LEU A 47 11.98 14.52 4.65
C LEU A 47 10.87 15.47 4.13
N GLY A 48 10.08 16.10 5.00
CA GLY A 48 8.93 16.92 4.61
C GLY A 48 7.68 16.10 4.22
N ILE A 49 7.67 14.80 4.51
CA ILE A 49 6.58 13.88 4.15
C ILE A 49 5.56 13.81 5.28
N THR A 50 4.37 14.34 5.04
CA THR A 50 3.23 14.33 5.97
C THR A 50 2.21 13.23 5.62
N TYR A 51 2.39 12.57 4.48
CA TYR A 51 1.58 11.41 4.07
C TYR A 51 1.62 10.34 5.16
N ARG A 52 0.44 9.97 5.68
CA ARG A 52 0.40 9.15 6.89
C ARG A 52 0.37 7.65 6.68
N ARG A 53 0.04 7.18 5.47
CA ARG A 53 -0.06 5.73 5.23
C ARG A 53 1.31 5.10 5.04
N ILE A 54 1.42 3.83 5.37
CA ILE A 54 2.60 3.00 5.19
C ILE A 54 2.19 1.80 4.31
N PRO A 55 3.10 1.39 3.41
CA PRO A 55 4.49 1.82 3.21
C PRO A 55 4.63 3.14 2.43
N VAL A 56 5.88 3.66 2.44
CA VAL A 56 6.38 4.70 1.54
C VAL A 56 7.65 4.16 0.89
N LEU A 57 7.77 4.26 -0.43
CA LEU A 57 8.90 3.74 -1.20
C LEU A 57 9.72 4.88 -1.81
N ALA A 58 10.99 4.99 -1.45
CA ALA A 58 11.93 5.88 -2.11
C ALA A 58 12.75 5.11 -3.15
N MET A 59 12.88 5.69 -4.33
CA MET A 59 13.79 5.27 -5.41
C MET A 59 14.60 6.49 -5.84
N GLY A 60 15.77 6.69 -5.25
CA GLY A 60 16.46 7.96 -5.34
C GLY A 60 15.63 9.10 -4.71
N LYS A 61 15.58 10.27 -5.38
CA LYS A 61 14.77 11.43 -4.95
C LYS A 61 13.28 11.32 -5.29
N ASP A 62 12.85 10.27 -5.99
CA ASP A 62 11.44 10.02 -6.24
C ASP A 62 10.87 9.13 -5.14
N VAL A 63 9.86 9.61 -4.45
CA VAL A 63 9.22 8.92 -3.33
C VAL A 63 7.75 8.65 -3.66
N PHE A 64 7.37 7.38 -3.64
CA PHE A 64 6.06 6.91 -4.03
C PHE A 64 5.17 6.74 -2.79
N CYS A 65 4.05 7.42 -2.82
CA CYS A 65 2.99 7.36 -1.81
C CYS A 65 1.81 6.57 -2.37
N ASP A 66 1.32 5.60 -1.59
CA ASP A 66 0.34 4.60 -2.00
C ASP A 66 0.93 3.41 -2.79
N THR A 67 0.46 2.22 -2.42
CA THR A 67 0.95 0.98 -3.03
C THR A 67 0.55 0.82 -4.50
N SER A 68 -0.46 1.55 -5.00
CA SER A 68 -0.80 1.55 -6.41
C SER A 68 0.33 2.21 -7.23
N ALA A 69 0.78 3.41 -6.84
CA ALA A 69 1.91 4.08 -7.49
C ALA A 69 3.21 3.27 -7.37
N MET A 70 3.45 2.66 -6.20
CA MET A 70 4.63 1.81 -5.97
C MET A 70 4.63 0.58 -6.88
N VAL A 71 3.49 -0.09 -7.02
CA VAL A 71 3.35 -1.24 -7.92
C VAL A 71 3.60 -0.82 -9.37
N ASP A 72 3.00 0.29 -9.79
CA ASP A 72 3.12 0.77 -11.17
C ASP A 72 4.58 1.13 -11.52
N VAL A 73 5.34 1.79 -10.63
CA VAL A 73 6.76 2.09 -10.89
C VAL A 73 7.63 0.83 -10.89
N VAL A 74 7.42 -0.09 -9.95
CA VAL A 74 8.20 -1.35 -9.90
C VAL A 74 7.94 -2.18 -11.16
N GLN A 75 6.68 -2.30 -11.59
CA GLN A 75 6.34 -3.01 -12.82
C GLN A 75 6.89 -2.32 -14.07
N ARG A 76 6.81 -0.99 -14.17
CA ARG A 76 7.34 -0.23 -15.30
C ARG A 76 8.86 -0.39 -15.42
N ARG A 77 9.60 -0.37 -14.31
CA ARG A 77 11.07 -0.42 -14.32
C ARG A 77 11.65 -1.82 -14.46
N PHE A 78 11.08 -2.79 -13.80
CA PHE A 78 11.69 -4.11 -13.68
C PHE A 78 11.02 -5.18 -14.53
N GLN A 79 9.70 -5.12 -14.74
CA GLN A 79 8.92 -6.01 -15.62
C GLN A 79 9.20 -7.51 -15.37
N LYS A 80 9.46 -7.91 -14.12
CA LYS A 80 9.83 -9.29 -13.78
C LYS A 80 8.64 -10.15 -13.39
N VAL A 81 7.62 -9.54 -12.78
CA VAL A 81 6.43 -10.26 -12.36
C VAL A 81 5.42 -10.26 -13.50
N ARG A 82 4.90 -11.45 -13.83
CA ARG A 82 3.95 -11.60 -14.92
C ARG A 82 2.67 -10.80 -14.67
N ALA A 83 2.39 -9.86 -15.56
CA ALA A 83 1.18 -9.04 -15.56
C ALA A 83 0.07 -9.68 -16.40
N GLY A 84 -1.18 -9.43 -16.01
CA GLY A 84 -2.38 -9.89 -16.68
C GLY A 84 -3.39 -8.77 -16.93
N ARG A 85 -4.33 -8.98 -17.87
CA ARG A 85 -5.37 -8.00 -18.18
C ARG A 85 -6.33 -7.71 -17.02
N ALA A 86 -6.43 -8.64 -16.08
CA ALA A 86 -7.32 -8.54 -14.92
C ALA A 86 -6.64 -7.97 -13.67
N ASP A 87 -5.38 -7.53 -13.73
CA ASP A 87 -4.61 -7.12 -12.56
C ASP A 87 -5.28 -6.00 -11.76
N LYS A 88 -5.81 -4.98 -12.43
CA LYS A 88 -6.56 -3.89 -11.76
C LYS A 88 -7.90 -4.37 -11.15
N ALA A 89 -8.48 -5.46 -11.64
CA ALA A 89 -9.65 -6.07 -11.00
C ALA A 89 -9.23 -6.85 -9.73
N PHE A 90 -8.07 -7.51 -9.72
CA PHE A 90 -7.51 -8.11 -8.52
C PHE A 90 -7.10 -7.06 -7.47
N GLU A 91 -6.55 -5.92 -7.90
CA GLU A 91 -6.28 -4.79 -7.01
C GLU A 91 -7.57 -4.28 -6.34
N ALA A 92 -8.64 -4.08 -7.12
CA ALA A 92 -9.94 -3.67 -6.60
C ALA A 92 -10.57 -4.72 -5.67
N PHE A 93 -10.46 -6.00 -6.01
CA PHE A 93 -10.90 -7.10 -5.14
C PHE A 93 -10.13 -7.10 -3.81
N ALA A 94 -8.81 -6.93 -3.85
CA ALA A 94 -7.95 -6.89 -2.67
C ALA A 94 -8.30 -5.70 -1.75
N ALA A 95 -8.59 -4.52 -2.32
CA ALA A 95 -9.07 -3.38 -1.56
C ALA A 95 -10.40 -3.68 -0.87
N ARG A 96 -11.36 -4.28 -1.59
CA ARG A 96 -12.64 -4.67 -1.01
C ARG A 96 -12.51 -5.77 0.04
N PHE A 97 -11.61 -6.74 -0.16
CA PHE A 97 -11.29 -7.74 0.85
C PHE A 97 -10.80 -7.08 2.14
N PHE A 98 -9.84 -6.16 2.03
CA PHE A 98 -9.28 -5.45 3.17
C PHE A 98 -10.33 -4.62 3.93
N GLU A 99 -11.24 -3.94 3.23
CA GLU A 99 -12.36 -3.21 3.84
C GLU A 99 -13.25 -4.13 4.71
N ASN A 100 -13.50 -5.37 4.27
CA ASN A 100 -14.25 -6.35 5.06
C ASN A 100 -13.44 -6.88 6.25
N VAL A 101 -12.12 -6.97 6.12
CA VAL A 101 -11.26 -7.45 7.21
C VAL A 101 -11.15 -6.43 8.34
N ILE A 102 -11.17 -5.12 8.06
CA ILE A 102 -10.97 -4.08 9.09
C ILE A 102 -11.95 -4.22 10.27
N PRO A 103 -13.28 -4.31 10.09
CA PRO A 103 -14.20 -4.50 11.22
C PRO A 103 -14.19 -5.94 11.79
N ALA A 104 -13.55 -6.90 11.10
CA ALA A 104 -13.36 -8.26 11.59
C ALA A 104 -12.13 -8.43 12.48
N VAL A 105 -11.22 -7.43 12.53
CA VAL A 105 -9.98 -7.50 13.32
C VAL A 105 -10.29 -7.83 14.79
N PRO A 106 -9.66 -8.88 15.38
CA PRO A 106 -9.87 -9.23 16.78
C PRO A 106 -9.44 -8.09 17.73
N ALA A 107 -10.18 -7.92 18.84
CA ALA A 107 -9.95 -6.85 19.81
C ALA A 107 -8.50 -6.78 20.34
N LYS A 108 -7.80 -7.92 20.45
CA LYS A 108 -6.40 -7.99 20.87
C LYS A 108 -5.43 -7.21 19.97
N PHE A 109 -5.79 -6.97 18.69
CA PHE A 109 -5.01 -6.18 17.73
C PHE A 109 -5.54 -4.77 17.54
N SER A 110 -6.64 -4.39 18.20
CA SER A 110 -7.36 -3.15 18.00
C SER A 110 -7.60 -2.44 19.33
N ASN A 111 -6.52 -2.07 20.03
CA ASN A 111 -6.62 -1.29 21.26
C ASN A 111 -7.13 0.15 21.01
N PRO A 112 -7.62 0.88 22.04
CA PRO A 112 -8.19 2.22 21.86
C PRO A 112 -7.24 3.25 21.23
N SER A 113 -5.93 3.16 21.47
CA SER A 113 -4.95 4.06 20.88
C SER A 113 -4.81 3.80 19.38
N PHE A 114 -4.71 2.54 18.98
CA PHE A 114 -4.67 2.14 17.59
C PHE A 114 -5.95 2.55 16.83
N ARG A 115 -7.13 2.33 17.43
CA ARG A 115 -8.41 2.73 16.82
C ARG A 115 -8.45 4.23 16.54
N ARG A 116 -8.14 5.06 17.54
CA ARG A 116 -8.08 6.53 17.40
C ARG A 116 -7.12 6.98 16.30
N ASP A 117 -5.95 6.37 16.24
CA ASP A 117 -4.97 6.69 15.20
C ASP A 117 -5.49 6.34 13.80
N ARG A 118 -6.30 5.31 13.66
CA ARG A 118 -6.76 4.77 12.38
C ARG A 118 -8.14 5.24 11.94
N GLU A 119 -8.98 5.77 12.82
CA GLU A 119 -10.35 6.18 12.47
C GLU A 119 -10.40 7.28 11.40
N THR A 120 -9.34 8.08 11.27
CA THR A 120 -9.22 9.12 10.23
C THR A 120 -9.01 8.56 8.83
N ILE A 121 -8.53 7.31 8.71
CA ILE A 121 -8.31 6.62 7.43
C ILE A 121 -9.18 5.37 7.25
N PHE A 122 -9.79 4.89 8.32
CA PHE A 122 -10.76 3.81 8.33
C PHE A 122 -11.94 4.21 9.22
N PRO A 123 -12.89 5.01 8.72
CA PRO A 123 -13.97 5.59 9.54
C PRO A 123 -14.82 4.55 10.29
N VAL A 124 -14.86 3.30 9.79
CA VAL A 124 -15.55 2.20 10.47
C VAL A 124 -15.01 1.93 11.88
N LEU A 125 -13.72 2.23 12.14
CA LEU A 125 -13.09 2.04 13.45
C LEU A 125 -13.57 3.04 14.50
N GLY A 126 -14.09 4.21 14.08
CA GLY A 126 -14.69 5.22 14.95
C GLY A 126 -16.18 4.96 15.26
N ARG A 127 -16.78 3.93 14.70
CA ARG A 127 -18.21 3.64 14.94
C ARG A 127 -18.45 3.17 16.38
N PRO A 128 -19.49 3.68 17.05
CA PRO A 128 -19.84 3.28 18.43
C PRO A 128 -20.32 1.82 18.52
N ASP A 129 -20.83 1.27 17.41
CA ASP A 129 -21.36 -0.09 17.31
C ASP A 129 -20.34 -1.09 16.67
N LEU A 130 -19.06 -0.72 16.56
CA LEU A 130 -18.01 -1.51 15.88
C LEU A 130 -17.98 -2.98 16.30
N GLU A 131 -18.10 -3.26 17.59
CA GLU A 131 -18.03 -4.62 18.10
C GLU A 131 -19.21 -5.48 17.64
N SER A 132 -20.40 -4.87 17.46
CA SER A 132 -21.58 -5.56 16.94
C SER A 132 -21.53 -5.82 15.44
N LEU A 133 -20.64 -5.13 14.71
CA LEU A 133 -20.45 -5.35 13.27
C LEU A 133 -19.60 -6.60 12.98
N ARG A 134 -18.77 -7.02 13.93
CA ARG A 134 -17.77 -8.06 13.71
C ARG A 134 -18.34 -9.37 13.14
N PRO A 135 -19.47 -9.94 13.63
CA PRO A 135 -20.01 -11.16 13.04
C PRO A 135 -20.37 -11.03 11.57
N SER A 136 -20.95 -9.89 11.16
CA SER A 136 -21.26 -9.62 9.75
C SER A 136 -20.00 -9.44 8.92
N ALA A 137 -18.97 -8.77 9.47
CA ALA A 137 -17.68 -8.59 8.80
C ALA A 137 -16.96 -9.93 8.58
N VAL A 138 -16.95 -10.81 9.59
CA VAL A 138 -16.43 -12.18 9.48
C VAL A 138 -17.18 -12.94 8.38
N GLY A 139 -18.52 -12.87 8.34
CA GLY A 139 -19.29 -13.47 7.24
C GLY A 139 -18.91 -12.93 5.87
N GLY A 140 -18.64 -11.63 5.76
CA GLY A 140 -18.12 -11.01 4.53
C GLY A 140 -16.76 -11.55 4.12
N VAL A 141 -15.83 -11.71 5.08
CA VAL A 141 -14.50 -12.31 4.83
C VAL A 141 -14.65 -13.76 4.36
N VAL A 142 -15.48 -14.58 5.03
CA VAL A 142 -15.76 -15.96 4.63
C VAL A 142 -16.26 -16.03 3.19
N SER A 143 -17.22 -15.16 2.82
CA SER A 143 -17.74 -15.10 1.44
C SER A 143 -16.63 -14.80 0.42
N MET A 144 -15.74 -13.84 0.72
CA MET A 144 -14.65 -13.48 -0.19
C MET A 144 -13.55 -14.55 -0.24
N LEU A 145 -13.29 -15.26 0.86
CA LEU A 145 -12.41 -16.45 0.85
C LEU A 145 -13.00 -17.55 -0.03
N GLY A 146 -14.32 -17.72 -0.03
CA GLY A 146 -15.03 -18.63 -0.92
C GLY A 146 -14.82 -18.30 -2.40
N VAL A 147 -14.81 -17.02 -2.78
CA VAL A 147 -14.47 -16.61 -4.16
C VAL A 147 -13.01 -16.97 -4.50
N ILE A 148 -12.07 -16.71 -3.59
CA ILE A 148 -10.66 -17.06 -3.82
C ILE A 148 -10.51 -18.60 -3.96
N GLU A 149 -11.10 -19.37 -3.05
CA GLU A 149 -11.01 -20.83 -3.01
C GLU A 149 -11.55 -21.49 -4.28
N ASN A 150 -12.73 -21.03 -4.73
CA ASN A 150 -13.50 -21.73 -5.76
C ASN A 150 -13.31 -21.15 -7.17
N GLU A 151 -13.17 -19.82 -7.27
CA GLU A 151 -13.07 -19.14 -8.55
C GLU A 151 -11.61 -18.87 -8.94
N PHE A 152 -10.84 -18.23 -8.03
CA PHE A 152 -9.48 -17.81 -8.37
C PHE A 152 -8.48 -18.97 -8.35
N LEU A 153 -8.59 -19.88 -7.36
CA LEU A 153 -7.74 -21.06 -7.22
C LEU A 153 -8.40 -22.34 -7.76
N GLY A 154 -9.63 -22.25 -8.26
CA GLY A 154 -10.41 -23.39 -8.75
C GLY A 154 -9.80 -24.10 -9.97
N GLY A 155 -8.95 -23.42 -10.72
CA GLY A 155 -8.23 -23.98 -11.88
C GLY A 155 -7.11 -24.96 -11.57
N GLY A 156 -6.79 -25.22 -10.29
CA GLY A 156 -5.80 -26.21 -9.84
C GLY A 156 -4.35 -25.72 -9.85
N GLY A 157 -4.08 -24.46 -10.21
CA GLY A 157 -2.74 -23.85 -10.11
C GLY A 157 -2.29 -23.62 -8.67
N GLN A 158 -0.99 -23.47 -8.47
CA GLN A 158 -0.41 -23.17 -7.15
C GLN A 158 -0.60 -21.70 -6.74
N TYR A 159 -0.81 -20.81 -7.71
CA TYR A 159 -0.98 -19.37 -7.59
C TYR A 159 -2.15 -18.89 -8.44
N LEU A 160 -2.61 -17.67 -8.25
CA LEU A 160 -3.65 -17.06 -9.10
C LEU A 160 -3.17 -16.95 -10.56
N GLY A 161 -1.86 -16.80 -10.74
CA GLY A 161 -1.22 -16.83 -12.05
C GLY A 161 -1.02 -18.23 -12.66
N GLY A 162 -1.39 -19.31 -11.99
CA GLY A 162 -1.10 -20.69 -12.38
C GLY A 162 -0.01 -21.33 -11.54
N ASP A 163 1.06 -21.84 -12.17
CA ASP A 163 2.14 -22.52 -11.44
C ASP A 163 3.21 -21.56 -10.89
N GLU A 164 3.22 -20.31 -11.33
CA GLU A 164 4.12 -19.26 -10.87
C GLU A 164 3.34 -18.04 -10.39
N PRO A 165 3.90 -17.28 -9.41
CA PRO A 165 3.27 -16.06 -8.93
C PRO A 165 3.16 -15.00 -10.04
N SER A 166 2.10 -14.22 -9.97
CA SER A 166 1.77 -13.13 -10.90
C SER A 166 1.41 -11.85 -10.14
N MET A 167 1.08 -10.78 -10.85
CA MET A 167 0.60 -9.55 -10.24
C MET A 167 -0.71 -9.76 -9.47
N ALA A 168 -1.58 -10.69 -9.89
CA ALA A 168 -2.77 -11.06 -9.13
C ALA A 168 -2.41 -11.55 -7.72
N ASP A 169 -1.37 -12.39 -7.62
CA ASP A 169 -0.86 -12.88 -6.32
C ASP A 169 -0.28 -11.75 -5.48
N VAL A 170 0.44 -10.81 -6.09
CA VAL A 170 0.98 -9.63 -5.40
C VAL A 170 -0.13 -8.77 -4.79
N TYR A 171 -1.24 -8.58 -5.50
CA TYR A 171 -2.34 -7.77 -4.99
C TYR A 171 -3.09 -8.45 -3.86
N VAL A 172 -3.37 -9.74 -3.96
CA VAL A 172 -4.33 -10.43 -3.09
C VAL A 172 -3.65 -11.21 -1.96
N ALA A 173 -2.61 -12.00 -2.26
CA ALA A 173 -2.06 -12.97 -1.30
C ALA A 173 -1.52 -12.36 0.01
N PRO A 174 -0.78 -11.23 0.01
CA PRO A 174 -0.27 -10.65 1.26
C PRO A 174 -1.38 -10.19 2.21
N LEU A 175 -2.50 -9.67 1.68
CA LEU A 175 -3.62 -9.22 2.48
C LEU A 175 -4.38 -10.42 3.08
N VAL A 176 -4.56 -11.48 2.29
CA VAL A 176 -5.19 -12.73 2.76
C VAL A 176 -4.29 -13.42 3.80
N ARG A 177 -2.99 -13.50 3.57
CA ARG A 177 -2.03 -14.03 4.55
C ARG A 177 -2.08 -13.25 5.86
N TRP A 178 -2.11 -11.92 5.78
CA TRP A 178 -2.21 -11.07 6.96
C TRP A 178 -3.50 -11.35 7.74
N ALA A 179 -4.64 -11.45 7.06
CA ALA A 179 -5.92 -11.74 7.69
C ALA A 179 -5.91 -13.12 8.37
N LEU A 180 -5.47 -14.16 7.69
CA LEU A 180 -5.53 -15.52 8.21
C LEU A 180 -4.45 -15.81 9.25
N GLN A 181 -3.19 -15.38 9.01
CA GLN A 181 -2.04 -15.78 9.82
C GLN A 181 -1.59 -14.70 10.80
N THR A 182 -1.56 -13.41 10.41
CA THR A 182 -1.03 -12.34 11.26
C THR A 182 -2.05 -11.91 12.33
N ILE A 183 -3.31 -11.71 11.94
CA ILE A 183 -4.37 -11.37 12.90
C ILE A 183 -5.17 -12.59 13.37
N GLY A 184 -4.90 -13.78 12.82
CA GLY A 184 -5.37 -15.07 13.32
C GLY A 184 -6.82 -15.40 12.98
N LEU A 185 -7.41 -14.81 11.92
CA LEU A 185 -8.76 -15.20 11.48
C LEU A 185 -8.80 -16.65 10.96
N GLY A 186 -7.68 -17.18 10.49
CA GLY A 186 -7.57 -18.56 10.01
C GLY A 186 -7.75 -19.64 11.08
N ASP A 187 -7.74 -19.27 12.36
CA ASP A 187 -8.02 -20.16 13.50
C ASP A 187 -9.51 -20.10 13.93
N GLU A 188 -10.29 -19.19 13.34
CA GLU A 188 -11.71 -19.04 13.68
C GLU A 188 -12.59 -19.99 12.86
N ALA A 189 -13.68 -20.46 13.46
CA ALA A 189 -14.63 -21.36 12.79
C ALA A 189 -15.16 -20.76 11.47
N GLY A 190 -15.17 -21.57 10.42
CA GLY A 190 -15.56 -21.17 9.08
C GLY A 190 -14.46 -20.51 8.25
N MET A 191 -13.22 -20.35 8.78
CA MET A 191 -12.07 -19.81 8.07
C MET A 191 -10.80 -20.68 8.21
N THR A 192 -10.99 -21.90 8.70
CA THR A 192 -9.87 -22.82 8.99
C THR A 192 -9.30 -23.42 7.69
N LYS A 193 -8.19 -24.13 7.86
CA LYS A 193 -7.55 -24.88 6.78
C LYS A 193 -8.46 -25.98 6.17
N GLU A 194 -9.38 -26.51 6.97
CA GLU A 194 -10.38 -27.47 6.53
C GLU A 194 -11.47 -26.81 5.67
N ASP A 195 -11.83 -25.55 6.00
CA ASP A 195 -12.83 -24.78 5.26
C ASP A 195 -12.28 -24.25 3.92
N PHE A 196 -11.01 -23.80 3.90
CA PHE A 196 -10.35 -23.17 2.74
C PHE A 196 -8.96 -23.75 2.47
N PRO A 197 -8.84 -25.04 2.09
CA PRO A 197 -7.55 -25.72 1.96
C PRO A 197 -6.62 -25.12 0.89
N ARG A 198 -7.16 -24.66 -0.25
CA ARG A 198 -6.36 -24.04 -1.32
C ARG A 198 -5.85 -22.68 -0.91
N VAL A 199 -6.70 -21.85 -0.31
CA VAL A 199 -6.31 -20.51 0.19
C VAL A 199 -5.18 -20.63 1.21
N HIS A 200 -5.32 -21.49 2.22
CA HIS A 200 -4.27 -21.69 3.23
C HIS A 200 -2.98 -22.23 2.63
N SER A 201 -3.07 -23.20 1.72
CA SER A 201 -1.92 -23.71 0.98
C SER A 201 -1.24 -22.63 0.14
N TRP A 202 -2.02 -21.81 -0.56
CA TRP A 202 -1.52 -20.71 -1.39
C TRP A 202 -0.76 -19.65 -0.57
N VAL A 203 -1.36 -19.10 0.48
CA VAL A 203 -0.72 -18.06 1.29
C VAL A 203 0.51 -18.57 2.05
N SER A 204 0.59 -19.87 2.34
CA SER A 204 1.76 -20.48 2.98
C SER A 204 3.01 -20.53 2.09
N ARG A 205 2.84 -20.39 0.76
CA ARG A 205 3.96 -20.35 -0.19
C ARG A 205 4.62 -18.99 -0.29
N LEU A 206 4.01 -17.92 0.24
CA LEU A 206 4.60 -16.59 0.18
C LEU A 206 5.89 -16.58 1.02
N PRO A 207 7.01 -16.09 0.47
CA PRO A 207 8.25 -15.99 1.23
C PRO A 207 8.09 -14.97 2.37
N VAL A 208 8.88 -15.16 3.40
CA VAL A 208 9.11 -14.14 4.44
C VAL A 208 10.28 -13.29 3.97
N VAL A 209 10.00 -12.06 3.56
CA VAL A 209 11.01 -11.13 3.06
C VAL A 209 11.43 -10.19 4.20
N GLN A 210 12.69 -10.27 4.59
CA GLN A 210 13.29 -9.42 5.62
C GLN A 210 14.50 -8.68 5.02
N PRO A 211 14.30 -7.46 4.51
CA PRO A 211 15.38 -6.64 3.97
C PRO A 211 16.26 -6.10 5.09
N GLU A 212 17.47 -5.68 4.72
CA GLU A 212 18.39 -4.99 5.63
C GLU A 212 17.72 -3.72 6.17
N ALA A 213 17.79 -3.54 7.47
CA ALA A 213 17.33 -2.32 8.12
C ALA A 213 18.47 -1.30 8.21
N ILE A 214 18.17 -0.05 7.85
CA ILE A 214 19.07 1.08 7.98
C ILE A 214 18.47 2.15 8.90
N SER A 215 19.31 3.04 9.40
CA SER A 215 18.85 4.16 10.21
C SER A 215 18.11 5.20 9.36
N ALA A 216 17.20 5.96 10.00
CA ALA A 216 16.51 7.07 9.33
C ALA A 216 17.48 8.13 8.79
N LEU A 217 18.54 8.43 9.54
CA LEU A 217 19.56 9.39 9.11
C LEU A 217 20.33 8.91 7.87
N GLU A 218 20.69 7.63 7.83
CA GLU A 218 21.35 7.05 6.65
C GLU A 218 20.44 7.09 5.43
N ALA A 219 19.16 6.72 5.61
CA ALA A 219 18.17 6.79 4.55
C ALA A 219 17.96 8.22 4.03
N GLU A 220 17.88 9.22 4.94
CA GLU A 220 17.77 10.63 4.58
C GLU A 220 18.93 11.08 3.68
N VAL A 221 20.17 10.78 4.09
CA VAL A 221 21.38 11.13 3.30
C VAL A 221 21.33 10.46 1.93
N LEU A 222 21.05 9.14 1.88
CA LEU A 222 20.98 8.40 0.63
C LEU A 222 19.92 8.96 -0.33
N ILE A 223 18.76 9.37 0.17
CA ILE A 223 17.69 9.95 -0.65
C ILE A 223 18.05 11.35 -1.14
N LEU A 224 18.53 12.22 -0.25
CA LEU A 224 18.82 13.62 -0.59
C LEU A 224 20.04 13.79 -1.50
N GLU A 225 20.99 12.86 -1.49
CA GLU A 225 22.17 12.88 -2.36
C GLU A 225 21.95 12.14 -3.68
N ALA A 226 20.85 11.36 -3.80
CA ALA A 226 20.58 10.59 -5.02
C ALA A 226 20.10 11.47 -6.18
N GLU A 227 20.21 10.93 -7.39
CA GLU A 227 19.52 11.46 -8.56
C GLU A 227 18.05 11.04 -8.60
N TYR A 228 17.26 11.71 -9.40
CA TYR A 228 15.89 11.28 -9.68
C TYR A 228 15.90 9.96 -10.45
N SER A 229 14.97 9.09 -10.09
CA SER A 229 14.79 7.79 -10.74
C SER A 229 13.82 7.82 -11.91
N GLU A 230 12.93 8.82 -11.93
CA GLU A 230 11.91 9.00 -12.96
C GLU A 230 12.15 10.29 -13.75
N GLU A 231 11.76 10.27 -15.04
CA GLU A 231 11.72 11.48 -15.84
C GLU A 231 10.61 12.43 -15.32
N LYS A 232 10.86 13.72 -15.40
CA LYS A 232 9.89 14.73 -15.00
C LYS A 232 8.74 14.75 -16.01
N ALA A 233 7.52 14.47 -15.55
CA ALA A 233 6.33 14.61 -16.37
C ALA A 233 5.93 16.09 -16.50
N ASP A 234 5.36 16.46 -17.65
CA ASP A 234 4.76 17.77 -17.84
C ASP A 234 3.41 17.87 -17.11
N VAL A 235 2.96 19.12 -16.90
CA VAL A 235 1.60 19.43 -16.46
C VAL A 235 0.80 19.95 -17.67
N PRO A 236 -0.11 19.14 -18.24
CA PRO A 236 -0.88 19.54 -19.42
C PRO A 236 -1.82 20.70 -19.11
N GLN A 237 -1.83 21.75 -19.96
CA GLN A 237 -2.71 22.91 -19.79
C GLN A 237 -4.21 22.56 -19.84
N ALA A 238 -4.58 21.50 -20.55
CA ALA A 238 -5.95 21.05 -20.72
C ALA A 238 -6.37 20.03 -19.65
N ASP A 239 -5.56 19.80 -18.61
CA ASP A 239 -5.93 18.87 -17.53
C ASP A 239 -7.11 19.42 -16.74
N PRO A 240 -8.14 18.58 -16.41
CA PRO A 240 -9.33 19.02 -15.66
C PRO A 240 -9.02 19.60 -14.28
N LEU A 241 -7.84 19.35 -13.72
CA LEU A 241 -7.40 19.92 -12.44
C LEU A 241 -7.28 21.46 -12.51
N GLY A 242 -6.92 22.02 -13.69
CA GLY A 242 -6.82 23.45 -13.91
C GLY A 242 -5.73 24.14 -13.07
N ILE A 243 -4.70 23.42 -12.63
CA ILE A 243 -3.58 23.92 -11.83
C ILE A 243 -2.32 23.88 -12.69
N ALA A 244 -1.57 24.99 -12.72
CA ALA A 244 -0.34 25.06 -13.51
C ALA A 244 0.86 24.43 -12.77
N ALA A 245 1.89 24.06 -13.55
CA ALA A 245 3.15 23.61 -12.97
C ALA A 245 3.76 24.68 -12.05
N GLY A 246 4.30 24.26 -10.91
CA GLY A 246 4.92 25.12 -9.92
C GLY A 246 3.96 25.77 -8.93
N GLU A 247 2.64 25.71 -9.14
CA GLU A 247 1.67 26.19 -8.15
C GLU A 247 1.66 25.30 -6.90
N GLU A 248 1.43 25.90 -5.74
CA GLU A 248 1.34 25.19 -4.48
C GLU A 248 0.02 24.41 -4.39
N VAL A 249 0.11 23.15 -4.04
CA VAL A 249 -1.02 22.23 -3.92
C VAL A 249 -1.02 21.48 -2.61
N SER A 250 -2.19 21.02 -2.20
CA SER A 250 -2.36 20.00 -1.18
C SER A 250 -2.92 18.73 -1.80
N VAL A 251 -2.38 17.58 -1.40
CA VAL A 251 -2.83 16.24 -1.80
C VAL A 251 -3.32 15.49 -0.57
N GLU A 252 -4.53 14.98 -0.60
CA GLU A 252 -5.10 14.16 0.47
C GLU A 252 -5.82 12.94 -0.09
N SER A 253 -5.91 11.88 0.71
CA SER A 253 -6.62 10.66 0.34
C SER A 253 -8.14 10.88 0.35
N ALA A 254 -8.84 10.47 -0.70
CA ALA A 254 -10.28 10.70 -0.86
C ALA A 254 -11.14 9.87 0.10
N ASP A 255 -10.60 8.77 0.62
CA ASP A 255 -11.26 7.86 1.58
C ASP A 255 -10.95 8.16 3.05
N ALA A 256 -10.12 9.20 3.32
CA ALA A 256 -9.84 9.68 4.65
C ALA A 256 -10.83 10.77 5.08
N ALA A 257 -10.87 11.08 6.38
CA ALA A 257 -11.61 12.24 6.87
C ALA A 257 -11.07 13.53 6.22
N PRO A 258 -11.93 14.43 5.73
CA PRO A 258 -11.50 15.63 5.00
C PRO A 258 -10.49 16.48 5.80
N GLY A 259 -9.44 16.94 5.14
CA GLY A 259 -8.38 17.77 5.73
C GLY A 259 -7.44 17.02 6.66
N CYS A 260 -7.53 15.69 6.74
CA CYS A 260 -6.61 14.88 7.53
C CYS A 260 -5.32 14.61 6.77
N HIS A 261 -4.20 15.04 7.37
CA HIS A 261 -2.84 14.74 6.88
C HIS A 261 -2.57 15.11 5.40
N PRO A 262 -2.91 16.34 4.96
CA PRO A 262 -2.61 16.76 3.60
C PRO A 262 -1.09 16.85 3.40
N GLN A 263 -0.63 16.35 2.25
CA GLN A 263 0.73 16.59 1.79
C GLN A 263 0.75 17.88 0.97
N VAL A 264 1.62 18.81 1.33
CA VAL A 264 1.79 20.09 0.64
C VAL A 264 3.07 20.07 -0.18
N GLY A 265 3.07 20.78 -1.31
CA GLY A 265 4.24 21.01 -2.15
C GLY A 265 3.85 21.66 -3.47
N ARG A 266 4.77 21.77 -4.41
CA ARG A 266 4.54 22.36 -5.74
C ARG A 266 4.16 21.29 -6.76
N LEU A 267 3.14 21.54 -7.57
CA LEU A 267 2.77 20.63 -8.66
C LEU A 267 3.92 20.55 -9.67
N ALA A 268 4.60 19.41 -9.72
CA ALA A 268 5.79 19.20 -10.55
C ALA A 268 5.53 18.39 -11.81
N GLY A 269 4.50 17.54 -11.81
CA GLY A 269 4.15 16.71 -12.94
C GLY A 269 2.72 16.19 -12.81
N LEU A 270 2.09 15.92 -13.96
CA LEU A 270 0.73 15.42 -14.01
C LEU A 270 0.55 14.55 -15.24
N THR A 271 0.25 13.28 -15.03
CA THR A 271 -0.07 12.35 -16.10
C THR A 271 -1.53 11.89 -15.98
N ARG A 272 -1.95 10.99 -16.84
CA ARG A 272 -3.28 10.36 -16.73
C ARG A 272 -3.45 9.61 -15.39
N ASP A 273 -2.38 9.00 -14.90
CA ASP A 273 -2.44 8.04 -13.81
C ASP A 273 -1.76 8.55 -12.53
N GLU A 274 -0.97 9.63 -12.62
CA GLU A 274 -0.10 10.08 -11.54
C GLU A 274 -0.10 11.60 -11.36
N THR A 275 -0.01 12.04 -10.09
CA THR A 275 0.26 13.42 -9.68
C THR A 275 1.60 13.46 -8.97
N VAL A 276 2.50 14.34 -9.41
CA VAL A 276 3.83 14.52 -8.81
C VAL A 276 3.91 15.88 -8.12
N VAL A 277 4.30 15.87 -6.86
CA VAL A 277 4.45 17.06 -6.01
C VAL A 277 5.91 17.17 -5.56
N GLU A 278 6.55 18.30 -5.82
CA GLU A 278 7.93 18.58 -5.42
C GLU A 278 7.95 19.33 -4.08
N LEU A 279 8.77 18.83 -3.16
CA LEU A 279 9.01 19.44 -1.86
C LEU A 279 10.15 20.47 -1.93
N GLU A 280 10.30 21.32 -0.90
CA GLU A 280 11.35 22.35 -0.83
C GLU A 280 12.78 21.77 -0.85
N ASN A 281 12.96 20.55 -0.35
CA ASN A 281 14.24 19.82 -0.36
C ASN A 281 14.52 19.09 -1.68
N GLY A 282 13.66 19.25 -2.69
CA GLY A 282 13.79 18.64 -4.01
C GLY A 282 13.29 17.20 -4.12
N ILE A 283 12.75 16.61 -3.06
CA ILE A 283 12.07 15.31 -3.15
C ILE A 283 10.80 15.45 -3.99
N ARG A 284 10.56 14.52 -4.91
CA ARG A 284 9.31 14.43 -5.67
C ARG A 284 8.46 13.31 -5.11
N LEU A 285 7.25 13.67 -4.67
CA LEU A 285 6.26 12.73 -4.16
C LEU A 285 5.28 12.35 -5.27
N HIS A 286 5.14 11.07 -5.49
CA HIS A 286 4.30 10.46 -6.52
C HIS A 286 3.05 9.88 -5.91
N PHE A 287 1.88 10.33 -6.35
CA PHE A 287 0.57 9.87 -5.92
C PHE A 287 -0.24 9.35 -7.11
N PRO A 288 -1.04 8.29 -6.96
CA PRO A 288 -2.04 7.95 -7.98
C PRO A 288 -3.03 9.11 -8.18
N ARG A 289 -3.54 9.28 -9.39
CA ARG A 289 -4.67 10.21 -9.63
C ARG A 289 -5.95 9.71 -8.98
N ALA A 290 -6.22 8.43 -9.12
CA ALA A 290 -7.40 7.81 -8.53
C ALA A 290 -7.24 7.63 -7.02
N GLY A 291 -8.26 8.02 -6.25
CA GLY A 291 -8.26 7.91 -4.80
C GLY A 291 -7.60 9.08 -4.06
N TYR A 292 -7.16 10.13 -4.78
CA TYR A 292 -6.55 11.32 -4.18
C TYR A 292 -7.24 12.60 -4.65
N ILE A 293 -7.34 13.56 -3.76
CA ILE A 293 -7.90 14.90 -3.99
C ILE A 293 -6.73 15.87 -4.01
N VAL A 294 -6.59 16.61 -5.11
CA VAL A 294 -5.58 17.66 -5.27
C VAL A 294 -6.28 19.00 -5.29
N ARG A 295 -5.83 19.93 -4.45
CA ARG A 295 -6.37 21.30 -4.39
C ARG A 295 -5.25 22.31 -4.48
N ARG A 296 -5.51 23.43 -5.18
CA ARG A 296 -4.65 24.61 -5.10
C ARG A 296 -4.69 25.13 -3.68
N ARG A 297 -3.55 25.58 -3.17
CA ARG A 297 -3.47 26.36 -1.93
C ARG A 297 -3.46 27.83 -2.27
N GLU A 298 -4.32 28.58 -1.58
CA GLU A 298 -4.39 30.04 -1.65
C GLU A 298 -3.34 30.68 -0.72
#